data_d2d42593f20095fd846e390f645985bc
#
_entry.id   d2d42593f20095fd846e390f645985bc
#
_cell.length_a   1.000
_cell.length_b   1.000
_cell.length_c   1.000
_cell.angle_alpha   90.00
_cell.angle_beta   90.00
_cell.angle_gamma   90.00
#
_symmetry.space_group_name_H-M   'P 1'
#
loop_
_entity.id
_entity.type
_entity.pdbx_description
1 polymer ?
#
loop_
_entity_poly.entity_id
_entity_poly.type
_entity_poly.pdbx_seq_one_letter_code
_entity_poly.pdbx_strand_id
1 'polypeptide(L)'
;MSEDVNTVSDLLVAKRNGKSEKFNSEKIEKAILNAMKSSGIKSPKVAFNISKEIEEELKEKGSCTIDEIENLVYDKLIKKGHKLTAKAYEGYRSVREFQRQSNTIDEQINELLAGDSEYWKSENSNKDSMLLTVQRDYMAGIVSIDMARRKIFPPEIIQAHDEGLIHIHDLDYIGQLAMNNCCLINLEDMLQNGTCINKTKIFKPHKLITATTIATQIITAVSSSQYGGCTITLTHLAPFVRDSYNGYLKKYKDAGLDEELSEKLATIDLKKEVKDSVQTFNYQINSMTNTNGRILLALESSNIFQCRE
;
A
#
# COMPACT_ATOMS: atom_id res chain seq x y z
N MET A 1 -5.09 8.20 -69.90
CA MET A 1 -4.46 7.11 -69.15
C MET A 1 -4.31 7.60 -67.74
N SER A 2 -5.27 7.27 -66.91
CA SER A 2 -5.32 7.56 -65.44
C SER A 2 -4.87 6.32 -64.73
N GLU A 3 -3.70 6.38 -64.10
CA GLU A 3 -3.22 5.33 -63.21
C GLU A 3 -4.07 5.37 -61.91
N ASP A 4 -4.86 4.34 -61.72
CA ASP A 4 -5.52 4.03 -60.48
C ASP A 4 -4.46 3.65 -59.44
N VAL A 5 -4.10 4.61 -58.58
CA VAL A 5 -3.30 4.34 -57.38
C VAL A 5 -4.24 3.66 -56.37
N ASN A 6 -4.18 2.34 -56.35
CA ASN A 6 -4.83 1.50 -55.37
C ASN A 6 -4.14 1.73 -54.02
N THR A 7 -4.59 2.72 -53.24
CA THR A 7 -4.15 2.92 -51.85
C THR A 7 -4.70 1.79 -50.98
N VAL A 8 -3.90 0.73 -50.83
CA VAL A 8 -4.15 -0.30 -49.83
C VAL A 8 -4.12 0.39 -48.47
N SER A 9 -5.30 0.59 -47.86
CA SER A 9 -5.40 1.11 -46.53
C SER A 9 -4.67 0.14 -45.58
N ASP A 10 -3.54 0.58 -44.99
CA ASP A 10 -2.79 -0.20 -44.03
C ASP A 10 -3.69 -0.54 -42.82
N LEU A 11 -4.00 -1.80 -42.65
CA LEU A 11 -4.74 -2.30 -41.49
C LEU A 11 -3.96 -2.01 -40.19
N LEU A 12 -4.57 -1.27 -39.28
CA LEU A 12 -3.96 -0.88 -38.03
C LEU A 12 -4.46 -1.75 -36.88
N VAL A 13 -3.54 -2.20 -36.03
CA VAL A 13 -3.84 -2.97 -34.80
C VAL A 13 -3.63 -2.06 -33.60
N ALA A 14 -4.70 -1.85 -32.83
CA ALA A 14 -4.64 -1.17 -31.57
C ALA A 14 -4.06 -2.12 -30.50
N LYS A 15 -2.91 -1.74 -29.95
CA LYS A 15 -2.28 -2.45 -28.84
C LYS A 15 -2.97 -2.11 -27.51
N ARG A 16 -2.87 -3.00 -26.52
CA ARG A 16 -3.41 -2.81 -25.19
C ARG A 16 -2.81 -1.59 -24.42
N ASN A 17 -1.65 -1.09 -24.86
CA ASN A 17 -1.02 0.12 -24.31
C ASN A 17 -1.42 1.43 -25.06
N GLY A 18 -2.48 1.38 -25.87
CA GLY A 18 -2.99 2.53 -26.64
C GLY A 18 -2.20 2.90 -27.90
N LYS A 19 -1.07 2.24 -28.20
CA LYS A 19 -0.30 2.47 -29.43
C LYS A 19 -0.87 1.65 -30.57
N SER A 20 -0.84 2.18 -31.79
CA SER A 20 -1.23 1.45 -33.01
C SER A 20 0.01 0.95 -33.75
N GLU A 21 -0.09 -0.24 -34.33
CA GLU A 21 0.96 -0.88 -35.15
C GLU A 21 0.33 -1.45 -36.41
N LYS A 22 1.11 -1.52 -37.50
CA LYS A 22 0.66 -2.18 -38.71
C LYS A 22 0.40 -3.67 -38.46
N PHE A 23 -0.68 -4.18 -39.03
CA PHE A 23 -1.02 -5.59 -38.97
C PHE A 23 0.09 -6.45 -39.61
N ASN A 24 0.41 -7.58 -38.98
CA ASN A 24 1.40 -8.53 -39.47
C ASN A 24 0.88 -9.96 -39.35
N SER A 25 0.47 -10.57 -40.44
CA SER A 25 -0.04 -11.92 -40.50
C SER A 25 0.98 -12.99 -40.11
N GLU A 26 2.27 -12.75 -40.26
CA GLU A 26 3.35 -13.67 -39.89
C GLU A 26 3.38 -13.88 -38.36
N LYS A 27 3.03 -12.85 -37.57
CA LYS A 27 2.95 -12.97 -36.12
C LYS A 27 1.84 -13.96 -35.70
N ILE A 28 0.71 -13.94 -36.39
CA ILE A 28 -0.43 -14.85 -36.18
C ILE A 28 -0.04 -16.28 -36.59
N GLU A 29 0.54 -16.42 -37.79
CA GLU A 29 1.02 -17.71 -38.28
C GLU A 29 1.99 -18.38 -37.27
N LYS A 30 2.98 -17.61 -36.82
CA LYS A 30 3.96 -18.09 -35.84
C LYS A 30 3.31 -18.50 -34.50
N ALA A 31 2.31 -17.76 -34.02
CA ALA A 31 1.57 -18.09 -32.82
C ALA A 31 0.78 -19.40 -32.96
N ILE A 32 0.10 -19.60 -34.11
CA ILE A 32 -0.61 -20.84 -34.43
C ILE A 32 0.36 -22.02 -34.55
N LEU A 33 1.50 -21.84 -35.21
CA LEU A 33 2.53 -22.88 -35.33
C LEU A 33 3.08 -23.32 -33.97
N ASN A 34 3.31 -22.38 -33.06
CA ASN A 34 3.74 -22.69 -31.70
C ASN A 34 2.67 -23.50 -30.93
N ALA A 35 1.41 -23.13 -31.06
CA ALA A 35 0.31 -23.86 -30.44
C ALA A 35 0.14 -25.27 -31.06
N MET A 36 0.33 -25.41 -32.38
CA MET A 36 0.36 -26.69 -33.06
C MET A 36 1.51 -27.60 -32.57
N LYS A 37 2.70 -27.02 -32.42
CA LYS A 37 3.87 -27.74 -31.89
C LYS A 37 3.60 -28.27 -30.47
N SER A 38 2.98 -27.46 -29.62
CA SER A 38 2.61 -27.87 -28.24
C SER A 38 1.53 -28.94 -28.20
N SER A 39 0.65 -28.99 -29.21
CA SER A 39 -0.37 -30.05 -29.35
C SER A 39 0.07 -31.28 -30.15
N GLY A 40 1.38 -31.36 -30.49
CA GLY A 40 1.91 -32.50 -31.27
C GLY A 40 1.54 -32.50 -32.75
N ILE A 41 0.93 -31.44 -33.28
CA ILE A 41 0.49 -31.29 -34.67
C ILE A 41 1.49 -30.44 -35.44
N LYS A 42 1.85 -30.90 -36.66
CA LYS A 42 2.73 -30.10 -37.56
C LYS A 42 1.99 -29.89 -38.89
N SER A 43 1.33 -28.78 -39.03
CA SER A 43 0.66 -28.40 -40.30
C SER A 43 0.86 -26.91 -40.61
N PRO A 44 2.02 -26.56 -41.20
CA PRO A 44 2.29 -25.15 -41.59
C PRO A 44 1.24 -24.60 -42.53
N LYS A 45 0.73 -25.41 -43.46
CA LYS A 45 -0.30 -24.96 -44.42
C LYS A 45 -1.59 -24.51 -43.71
N VAL A 46 -1.98 -25.15 -42.63
CA VAL A 46 -3.18 -24.78 -41.85
C VAL A 46 -2.94 -23.43 -41.14
N ALA A 47 -1.79 -23.26 -40.55
CA ALA A 47 -1.44 -22.01 -39.84
C ALA A 47 -1.42 -20.83 -40.86
N PHE A 48 -0.80 -21.01 -42.02
CA PHE A 48 -0.78 -20.04 -43.08
C PHE A 48 -2.20 -19.68 -43.60
N ASN A 49 -3.02 -20.69 -43.89
CA ASN A 49 -4.39 -20.47 -44.36
C ASN A 49 -5.23 -19.71 -43.34
N ILE A 50 -5.14 -20.06 -42.07
CA ILE A 50 -5.88 -19.38 -40.99
C ILE A 50 -5.41 -17.92 -40.85
N SER A 51 -4.10 -17.65 -40.90
CA SER A 51 -3.58 -16.30 -40.81
C SER A 51 -4.01 -15.41 -41.98
N LYS A 52 -4.11 -15.98 -43.21
CA LYS A 52 -4.60 -15.27 -44.39
C LYS A 52 -6.09 -14.99 -44.33
N GLU A 53 -6.91 -15.97 -43.90
CA GLU A 53 -8.34 -15.76 -43.75
C GLU A 53 -8.66 -14.69 -42.68
N ILE A 54 -7.84 -14.59 -41.64
CA ILE A 54 -7.97 -13.53 -40.60
C ILE A 54 -7.55 -12.17 -41.23
N GLU A 55 -6.47 -12.13 -41.98
CA GLU A 55 -6.04 -10.92 -42.67
C GLU A 55 -7.12 -10.36 -43.61
N GLU A 56 -7.75 -11.23 -44.39
CA GLU A 56 -8.84 -10.85 -45.31
C GLU A 56 -10.07 -10.32 -44.56
N GLU A 57 -10.49 -11.02 -43.49
CA GLU A 57 -11.64 -10.62 -42.67
C GLU A 57 -11.41 -9.27 -41.96
N LEU A 58 -10.19 -9.00 -41.52
CA LEU A 58 -9.86 -7.76 -40.80
C LEU A 58 -9.62 -6.58 -41.80
N LYS A 59 -9.21 -6.83 -43.01
CA LYS A 59 -9.06 -5.79 -44.02
C LYS A 59 -10.38 -5.04 -44.32
N GLU A 60 -11.50 -5.74 -44.23
CA GLU A 60 -12.83 -5.16 -44.40
C GLU A 60 -13.20 -4.18 -43.27
N LYS A 61 -12.59 -4.36 -42.08
CA LYS A 61 -12.86 -3.52 -40.90
C LYS A 61 -11.99 -2.27 -40.78
N GLY A 62 -10.83 -2.25 -41.44
CA GLY A 62 -9.87 -1.13 -41.41
C GLY A 62 -9.04 -0.96 -40.17
N SER A 63 -9.55 -1.39 -38.98
CA SER A 63 -8.82 -1.41 -37.72
C SER A 63 -9.30 -2.58 -36.83
N CYS A 64 -8.42 -3.09 -36.00
CA CYS A 64 -8.75 -4.18 -35.08
C CYS A 64 -7.94 -4.09 -33.77
N THR A 65 -8.41 -4.79 -32.74
CA THR A 65 -7.68 -4.94 -31.47
C THR A 65 -6.95 -6.29 -31.42
N ILE A 66 -5.98 -6.41 -30.50
CA ILE A 66 -5.29 -7.69 -30.29
C ILE A 66 -6.28 -8.76 -29.83
N ASP A 67 -7.25 -8.40 -28.97
CA ASP A 67 -8.24 -9.35 -28.45
C ASP A 67 -9.17 -9.87 -29.54
N GLU A 68 -9.56 -9.04 -30.51
CA GLU A 68 -10.33 -9.48 -31.68
C GLU A 68 -9.53 -10.48 -32.54
N ILE A 69 -8.25 -10.21 -32.78
CA ILE A 69 -7.37 -11.14 -33.50
C ILE A 69 -7.26 -12.48 -32.77
N GLU A 70 -7.02 -12.45 -31.47
CA GLU A 70 -6.87 -13.65 -30.65
C GLU A 70 -8.15 -14.49 -30.63
N ASN A 71 -9.31 -13.88 -30.55
CA ASN A 71 -10.61 -14.57 -30.61
C ASN A 71 -10.87 -15.16 -32.01
N LEU A 72 -10.57 -14.43 -33.07
CA LEU A 72 -10.69 -14.95 -34.44
C LEU A 72 -9.79 -16.17 -34.68
N VAL A 73 -8.55 -16.16 -34.16
CA VAL A 73 -7.64 -17.31 -34.25
C VAL A 73 -8.26 -18.53 -33.55
N TYR A 74 -8.76 -18.35 -32.34
CA TYR A 74 -9.37 -19.42 -31.57
C TYR A 74 -10.60 -20.00 -32.29
N ASP A 75 -11.52 -19.15 -32.75
CA ASP A 75 -12.75 -19.55 -33.42
C ASP A 75 -12.47 -20.30 -34.74
N LYS A 76 -11.51 -19.83 -35.54
CA LYS A 76 -11.14 -20.48 -36.79
C LYS A 76 -10.46 -21.83 -36.57
N LEU A 77 -9.64 -21.97 -35.52
CA LEU A 77 -9.08 -23.26 -35.10
C LEU A 77 -10.16 -24.25 -34.70
N ILE A 78 -11.17 -23.83 -33.93
CA ILE A 78 -12.30 -24.66 -33.53
C ILE A 78 -13.13 -25.06 -34.75
N LYS A 79 -13.51 -24.11 -35.61
CA LYS A 79 -14.33 -24.34 -36.82
C LYS A 79 -13.65 -25.31 -37.80
N LYS A 80 -12.33 -25.28 -37.91
CA LYS A 80 -11.55 -26.19 -38.74
C LYS A 80 -11.22 -27.53 -38.05
N GLY A 81 -11.76 -27.80 -36.87
CA GLY A 81 -11.62 -29.07 -36.17
C GLY A 81 -10.32 -29.22 -35.36
N HIS A 82 -9.48 -28.19 -35.28
CA HIS A 82 -8.20 -28.22 -34.56
C HIS A 82 -8.38 -27.92 -33.06
N LYS A 83 -9.30 -28.63 -32.38
CA LYS A 83 -9.67 -28.36 -30.98
C LYS A 83 -8.50 -28.42 -29.98
N LEU A 84 -7.55 -29.36 -30.17
CA LEU A 84 -6.38 -29.45 -29.30
C LEU A 84 -5.43 -28.26 -29.48
N THR A 85 -5.24 -27.81 -30.73
CA THR A 85 -4.44 -26.62 -31.04
C THR A 85 -5.12 -25.37 -30.49
N ALA A 86 -6.44 -25.24 -30.58
CA ALA A 86 -7.18 -24.12 -30.00
C ALA A 86 -6.99 -24.03 -28.49
N LYS A 87 -7.09 -25.16 -27.78
CA LYS A 87 -6.81 -25.23 -26.33
C LYS A 87 -5.34 -24.88 -25.99
N ALA A 88 -4.39 -25.36 -26.78
CA ALA A 88 -2.98 -25.02 -26.60
C ALA A 88 -2.72 -23.52 -26.86
N TYR A 89 -3.39 -22.93 -27.84
CA TYR A 89 -3.33 -21.52 -28.16
C TYR A 89 -3.88 -20.66 -26.99
N GLU A 90 -5.03 -21.03 -26.44
CA GLU A 90 -5.65 -20.37 -25.30
C GLU A 90 -4.78 -20.48 -24.04
N GLY A 91 -4.23 -21.68 -23.77
CA GLY A 91 -3.27 -21.86 -22.67
C GLY A 91 -2.03 -21.00 -22.81
N TYR A 92 -1.47 -20.89 -24.03
CA TYR A 92 -0.35 -19.99 -24.31
C TYR A 92 -0.71 -18.50 -24.10
N ARG A 93 -1.91 -18.11 -24.53
CA ARG A 93 -2.46 -16.76 -24.31
C ARG A 93 -2.53 -16.44 -22.81
N SER A 94 -3.10 -17.34 -22.01
CA SER A 94 -3.24 -17.20 -20.56
C SER A 94 -1.88 -17.10 -19.86
N VAL A 95 -0.91 -17.93 -20.26
CA VAL A 95 0.47 -17.87 -19.72
C VAL A 95 1.14 -16.53 -20.10
N ARG A 96 0.97 -16.06 -21.33
CA ARG A 96 1.49 -14.77 -21.77
C ARG A 96 0.85 -13.59 -21.05
N GLU A 97 -0.42 -13.67 -20.76
CA GLU A 97 -1.13 -12.67 -20.00
C GLU A 97 -0.64 -12.63 -18.55
N PHE A 98 -0.49 -13.80 -17.93
CA PHE A 98 0.13 -13.93 -16.62
C PHE A 98 1.56 -13.38 -16.59
N GLN A 99 2.40 -13.72 -17.58
CA GLN A 99 3.76 -13.18 -17.68
C GLN A 99 3.79 -11.67 -17.83
N ARG A 100 2.87 -11.07 -18.59
CA ARG A 100 2.75 -9.61 -18.73
C ARG A 100 2.34 -8.93 -17.44
N GLN A 101 1.44 -9.55 -16.68
CA GLN A 101 1.04 -9.05 -15.37
C GLN A 101 2.21 -9.14 -14.36
N SER A 102 2.97 -10.22 -14.41
CA SER A 102 4.19 -10.38 -13.61
C SER A 102 5.28 -9.39 -14.02
N ASN A 103 5.43 -9.12 -15.31
CA ASN A 103 6.40 -8.12 -15.79
C ASN A 103 6.05 -6.71 -15.32
N THR A 104 4.76 -6.36 -15.17
CA THR A 104 4.36 -5.05 -14.62
C THR A 104 4.77 -4.90 -13.16
N ILE A 105 4.72 -5.96 -12.37
CA ILE A 105 5.22 -5.96 -10.99
C ILE A 105 6.74 -5.85 -10.96
N ASP A 106 7.42 -6.63 -11.79
CA ASP A 106 8.88 -6.59 -11.92
C ASP A 106 9.37 -5.20 -12.38
N GLU A 107 8.66 -4.56 -13.30
CA GLU A 107 8.94 -3.19 -13.73
C GLU A 107 8.78 -2.20 -12.58
N GLN A 108 7.69 -2.26 -11.83
CA GLN A 108 7.46 -1.40 -10.67
C GLN A 108 8.51 -1.60 -9.57
N ILE A 109 8.90 -2.84 -9.32
CA ILE A 109 9.97 -3.15 -8.35
C ILE A 109 11.32 -2.62 -8.87
N ASN A 110 11.62 -2.77 -10.15
CA ASN A 110 12.85 -2.25 -10.73
C ASN A 110 12.90 -0.71 -10.70
N GLU A 111 11.81 -0.02 -10.99
CA GLU A 111 11.69 1.43 -10.85
C GLU A 111 11.89 1.87 -9.39
N LEU A 112 11.31 1.14 -8.44
CA LEU A 112 11.52 1.39 -7.02
C LEU A 112 13.00 1.25 -6.64
N LEU A 113 13.66 0.18 -7.06
CA LEU A 113 15.07 -0.07 -6.75
C LEU A 113 16.03 0.90 -7.45
N ALA A 114 15.65 1.39 -8.64
CA ALA A 114 16.41 2.42 -9.37
C ALA A 114 16.24 3.84 -8.80
N GLY A 115 15.28 4.06 -7.90
CA GLY A 115 14.97 5.37 -7.36
C GLY A 115 14.13 6.26 -8.27
N ASP A 116 13.56 5.69 -9.35
CA ASP A 116 12.73 6.40 -10.33
C ASP A 116 11.23 6.27 -10.08
N SER A 117 10.84 5.48 -9.08
CA SER A 117 9.44 5.22 -8.75
C SER A 117 8.71 6.47 -8.27
N GLU A 118 7.42 6.56 -8.59
CA GLU A 118 6.54 7.58 -8.01
C GLU A 118 6.45 7.49 -6.48
N TYR A 119 6.70 6.32 -5.87
CA TYR A 119 6.82 6.18 -4.41
C TYR A 119 7.94 7.05 -3.82
N TRP A 120 9.03 7.28 -4.55
CA TRP A 120 10.11 8.17 -4.13
C TRP A 120 9.71 9.64 -4.19
N LYS A 121 8.76 9.98 -5.08
CA LYS A 121 8.29 11.35 -5.32
C LYS A 121 7.07 11.69 -4.48
N SER A 122 6.23 10.72 -4.19
CA SER A 122 5.00 10.85 -3.41
C SER A 122 5.24 10.63 -1.93
N GLU A 123 6.25 11.28 -1.38
CA GLU A 123 6.56 11.20 0.04
C GLU A 123 5.36 11.64 0.88
N ASN A 124 4.94 10.75 1.75
CA ASN A 124 3.92 11.06 2.72
C ASN A 124 4.58 11.27 4.09
N SER A 125 3.95 12.05 4.97
CA SER A 125 4.53 12.48 6.24
C SER A 125 4.97 11.33 7.17
N ASN A 126 4.52 10.10 6.90
CA ASN A 126 4.83 8.91 7.70
C ASN A 126 6.01 8.12 7.16
N LYS A 127 6.33 8.28 5.87
CA LYS A 127 7.29 7.43 5.17
C LYS A 127 8.42 8.27 4.62
N ASP A 128 9.63 7.97 5.05
CA ASP A 128 10.85 8.52 4.51
C ASP A 128 11.44 7.51 3.52
N SER A 129 11.31 7.80 2.23
CA SER A 129 11.76 6.93 1.14
C SER A 129 13.26 6.60 1.16
N MET A 130 14.06 7.38 1.88
CA MET A 130 15.49 7.13 2.03
C MET A 130 15.81 5.98 3.01
N LEU A 131 14.85 5.56 3.83
CA LEU A 131 15.03 4.47 4.77
C LEU A 131 14.84 3.12 4.08
N LEU A 132 15.81 2.21 4.21
CA LEU A 132 15.76 0.87 3.61
C LEU A 132 14.56 0.04 4.07
N THR A 133 14.09 0.25 5.29
CA THR A 133 12.89 -0.40 5.82
C THR A 133 11.62 0.09 5.11
N VAL A 134 11.55 1.38 4.79
CA VAL A 134 10.45 1.98 4.03
C VAL A 134 10.47 1.50 2.57
N GLN A 135 11.64 1.36 1.96
CA GLN A 135 11.77 0.79 0.61
C GLN A 135 11.27 -0.66 0.55
N ARG A 136 11.53 -1.46 1.60
CA ARG A 136 10.97 -2.81 1.73
C ARG A 136 9.44 -2.78 1.89
N ASP A 137 8.91 -1.80 2.61
CA ASP A 137 7.47 -1.63 2.76
C ASP A 137 6.81 -1.27 1.44
N TYR A 138 7.39 -0.38 0.64
CA TYR A 138 6.91 -0.09 -0.71
C TYR A 138 6.93 -1.32 -1.62
N MET A 139 8.00 -2.11 -1.57
CA MET A 139 8.08 -3.36 -2.34
C MET A 139 6.98 -4.35 -1.91
N ALA A 140 6.74 -4.48 -0.61
CA ALA A 140 5.64 -5.28 -0.08
C ALA A 140 4.28 -4.75 -0.53
N GLY A 141 4.11 -3.44 -0.58
CA GLY A 141 2.91 -2.76 -1.08
C GLY A 141 2.59 -3.11 -2.54
N ILE A 142 3.59 -3.07 -3.43
CA ILE A 142 3.44 -3.46 -4.85
C ILE A 142 2.90 -4.89 -4.95
N VAL A 143 3.49 -5.82 -4.20
CA VAL A 143 3.05 -7.22 -4.17
C VAL A 143 1.65 -7.36 -3.56
N SER A 144 1.35 -6.62 -2.49
CA SER A 144 0.04 -6.62 -1.84
C SER A 144 -1.07 -6.16 -2.78
N ILE A 145 -0.86 -5.05 -3.50
CA ILE A 145 -1.80 -4.54 -4.50
C ILE A 145 -2.11 -5.60 -5.55
N ASP A 146 -1.08 -6.25 -6.11
CA ASP A 146 -1.27 -7.29 -7.11
C ASP A 146 -2.06 -8.49 -6.56
N MET A 147 -1.72 -8.94 -5.35
CA MET A 147 -2.43 -10.03 -4.68
C MET A 147 -3.87 -9.67 -4.37
N ALA A 148 -4.13 -8.44 -3.90
CA ALA A 148 -5.48 -7.95 -3.64
C ALA A 148 -6.33 -7.96 -4.91
N ARG A 149 -5.81 -7.45 -6.00
CA ARG A 149 -6.50 -7.36 -7.30
C ARG A 149 -6.77 -8.72 -7.93
N ARG A 150 -5.86 -9.69 -7.79
CA ARG A 150 -5.99 -10.99 -8.46
C ARG A 150 -6.62 -12.10 -7.61
N LYS A 151 -6.55 -11.99 -6.29
CA LYS A 151 -6.89 -13.11 -5.39
C LYS A 151 -7.92 -12.78 -4.31
N ILE A 152 -7.99 -11.53 -3.87
CA ILE A 152 -8.81 -11.16 -2.72
C ILE A 152 -10.15 -10.60 -3.18
N PHE A 153 -10.14 -9.66 -4.11
CA PHE A 153 -11.36 -9.03 -4.59
C PHE A 153 -11.89 -9.67 -5.86
N PRO A 154 -13.22 -9.79 -6.00
CA PRO A 154 -13.87 -10.13 -7.25
C PRO A 154 -13.51 -9.12 -8.36
N PRO A 155 -13.40 -9.56 -9.64
CA PRO A 155 -13.03 -8.68 -10.75
C PRO A 155 -13.93 -7.45 -10.90
N GLU A 156 -15.23 -7.59 -10.65
CA GLU A 156 -16.20 -6.50 -10.72
C GLU A 156 -15.97 -5.41 -9.67
N ILE A 157 -15.44 -5.76 -8.51
CA ILE A 157 -15.09 -4.81 -7.45
C ILE A 157 -13.82 -4.04 -7.86
N ILE A 158 -12.84 -4.74 -8.43
CA ILE A 158 -11.63 -4.10 -8.94
C ILE A 158 -11.96 -3.17 -10.10
N GLN A 159 -12.84 -3.59 -11.01
CA GLN A 159 -13.30 -2.76 -12.12
C GLN A 159 -13.99 -1.48 -11.59
N ALA A 160 -14.90 -1.60 -10.64
CA ALA A 160 -15.56 -0.45 -10.03
C ALA A 160 -14.57 0.52 -9.33
N HIS A 161 -13.50 -0.02 -8.73
CA HIS A 161 -12.41 0.78 -8.17
C HIS A 161 -11.63 1.52 -9.26
N ASP A 162 -11.25 0.83 -10.34
CA ASP A 162 -10.50 1.40 -11.47
C ASP A 162 -11.29 2.48 -12.22
N GLU A 163 -12.62 2.30 -12.31
CA GLU A 163 -13.56 3.28 -12.89
C GLU A 163 -13.87 4.44 -11.94
N GLY A 164 -13.40 4.39 -10.69
CA GLY A 164 -13.63 5.43 -9.69
C GLY A 164 -15.05 5.45 -9.10
N LEU A 165 -15.84 4.41 -9.30
CA LEU A 165 -17.16 4.26 -8.72
C LEU A 165 -17.12 4.00 -7.20
N ILE A 166 -16.08 3.29 -6.77
CA ILE A 166 -15.76 3.04 -5.36
C ILE A 166 -14.26 3.25 -5.15
N HIS A 167 -13.86 3.43 -3.90
CA HIS A 167 -12.45 3.46 -3.50
C HIS A 167 -12.17 2.34 -2.51
N ILE A 168 -11.28 1.41 -2.89
CA ILE A 168 -10.75 0.41 -1.96
C ILE A 168 -9.53 1.04 -1.31
N HIS A 169 -9.65 1.35 -0.02
CA HIS A 169 -8.56 1.95 0.75
C HIS A 169 -7.48 0.92 1.04
N ASP A 170 -6.21 1.34 1.00
CA ASP A 170 -5.04 0.58 1.47
C ASP A 170 -4.82 -0.77 0.78
N LEU A 171 -4.99 -0.82 -0.54
CA LEU A 171 -4.68 -2.01 -1.34
C LEU A 171 -3.25 -2.51 -1.14
N ASP A 172 -2.33 -1.62 -0.80
CA ASP A 172 -0.93 -1.89 -0.52
C ASP A 172 -0.69 -2.65 0.81
N TYR A 173 -1.70 -2.73 1.68
CA TYR A 173 -1.63 -3.47 2.95
C TYR A 173 -2.60 -4.64 3.04
N ILE A 174 -3.72 -4.59 2.34
CA ILE A 174 -4.81 -5.57 2.47
C ILE A 174 -4.42 -6.98 2.02
N GLY A 175 -3.39 -7.11 1.20
CA GLY A 175 -2.90 -8.39 0.70
C GLY A 175 -2.31 -9.29 1.79
N GLN A 176 -1.90 -8.75 2.91
CA GLN A 176 -1.30 -9.50 4.02
C GLN A 176 -2.32 -9.75 5.14
N LEU A 177 -2.95 -8.69 5.60
CA LEU A 177 -3.94 -8.72 6.66
C LEU A 177 -4.76 -7.44 6.61
N ALA A 178 -6.07 -7.52 6.84
CA ALA A 178 -6.89 -6.34 7.03
C ALA A 178 -6.39 -5.59 8.27
N MET A 179 -5.64 -4.51 8.06
CA MET A 179 -5.12 -3.64 9.11
C MET A 179 -5.97 -2.38 9.21
N ASN A 180 -6.14 -1.89 10.43
CA ASN A 180 -6.73 -0.56 10.62
C ASN A 180 -5.71 0.51 10.23
N ASN A 181 -6.09 1.43 9.36
CA ASN A 181 -5.24 2.54 8.95
C ASN A 181 -4.86 3.41 10.15
N CYS A 182 -5.86 3.92 10.87
CA CYS A 182 -5.66 4.81 12.01
C CYS A 182 -6.22 4.20 13.29
N CYS A 183 -5.73 4.66 14.45
CA CYS A 183 -6.24 4.22 15.74
C CYS A 183 -6.31 5.35 16.77
N LEU A 184 -7.19 5.15 17.75
CA LEU A 184 -7.23 5.89 18.98
C LEU A 184 -6.54 5.06 20.06
N ILE A 185 -5.49 5.60 20.68
CA ILE A 185 -4.77 4.91 21.74
C ILE A 185 -5.38 5.30 23.08
N ASN A 186 -5.94 4.33 23.79
CA ASN A 186 -6.46 4.55 25.14
C ASN A 186 -5.33 4.57 26.19
N LEU A 187 -4.59 5.69 26.22
CA LEU A 187 -3.51 5.88 27.19
C LEU A 187 -4.00 5.86 28.64
N GLU A 188 -5.26 6.25 28.88
CA GLU A 188 -5.81 6.26 30.24
C GLU A 188 -5.79 4.84 30.85
N ASP A 189 -6.38 3.89 30.17
CA ASP A 189 -6.42 2.51 30.63
C ASP A 189 -5.01 1.91 30.74
N MET A 190 -4.20 2.08 29.69
CA MET A 190 -2.85 1.51 29.61
C MET A 190 -1.90 2.04 30.69
N LEU A 191 -2.06 3.30 31.11
CA LEU A 191 -1.23 3.91 32.13
C LEU A 191 -1.79 3.65 33.55
N GLN A 192 -3.13 3.63 33.75
CA GLN A 192 -3.72 3.43 35.05
C GLN A 192 -3.68 1.96 35.52
N ASN A 193 -3.92 1.04 34.58
CA ASN A 193 -3.99 -0.40 34.89
C ASN A 193 -2.70 -1.15 34.53
N GLY A 194 -1.76 -0.44 33.89
CA GLY A 194 -0.56 -1.04 33.31
C GLY A 194 -0.81 -1.65 31.95
N THR A 195 0.26 -2.00 31.26
CA THR A 195 0.22 -2.54 29.92
C THR A 195 1.32 -3.57 29.69
N CYS A 196 1.37 -4.16 28.50
CA CYS A 196 2.43 -5.07 28.10
C CYS A 196 3.02 -4.60 26.76
N ILE A 197 4.30 -4.29 26.74
CA ILE A 197 5.04 -3.93 25.54
C ILE A 197 6.11 -4.98 25.28
N ASN A 198 6.10 -5.60 24.10
CA ASN A 198 7.06 -6.65 23.74
C ASN A 198 7.21 -7.75 24.81
N LYS A 199 6.08 -8.24 25.34
CA LYS A 199 6.02 -9.24 26.42
C LYS A 199 6.54 -8.77 27.79
N THR A 200 6.92 -7.49 27.91
CA THR A 200 7.36 -6.90 29.19
C THR A 200 6.16 -6.22 29.85
N LYS A 201 5.84 -6.62 31.07
CA LYS A 201 4.78 -6.00 31.86
C LYS A 201 5.25 -4.64 32.36
N ILE A 202 4.46 -3.60 32.12
CA ILE A 202 4.68 -2.23 32.54
C ILE A 202 3.61 -1.89 33.57
N PHE A 203 4.03 -1.53 34.77
CA PHE A 203 3.13 -1.16 35.86
C PHE A 203 2.74 0.32 35.77
N LYS A 204 1.68 0.68 36.53
CA LYS A 204 1.23 2.06 36.62
C LYS A 204 2.38 2.98 37.10
N PRO A 205 2.69 4.05 36.34
CA PRO A 205 3.65 5.06 36.79
C PRO A 205 3.10 5.90 37.95
N HIS A 206 4.01 6.50 38.72
CA HIS A 206 3.69 7.38 39.84
C HIS A 206 4.14 8.81 39.66
N LYS A 207 4.76 9.14 38.52
CA LYS A 207 5.23 10.48 38.15
C LYS A 207 4.87 10.82 36.72
N LEU A 208 4.65 12.08 36.46
CA LEU A 208 4.33 12.57 35.12
C LEU A 208 5.43 12.24 34.09
N ILE A 209 6.69 12.48 34.42
CA ILE A 209 7.81 12.20 33.49
C ILE A 209 7.88 10.73 33.12
N THR A 210 7.62 9.81 34.06
CA THR A 210 7.58 8.37 33.81
C THR A 210 6.36 7.99 32.96
N ALA A 211 5.18 8.56 33.27
CA ALA A 211 3.98 8.34 32.48
C ALA A 211 4.15 8.83 31.03
N THR A 212 4.76 9.98 30.83
CA THR A 212 5.08 10.53 29.52
C THR A 212 6.02 9.63 28.74
N THR A 213 7.08 9.12 29.37
CA THR A 213 8.02 8.19 28.73
C THR A 213 7.33 6.88 28.32
N ILE A 214 6.50 6.31 29.20
CA ILE A 214 5.74 5.10 28.88
C ILE A 214 4.73 5.37 27.76
N ALA A 215 4.06 6.53 27.78
CA ALA A 215 3.13 6.92 26.71
C ALA A 215 3.80 6.94 25.35
N THR A 216 5.00 7.51 25.22
CA THR A 216 5.73 7.53 23.95
C THR A 216 6.17 6.13 23.51
N GLN A 217 6.51 5.23 24.43
CA GLN A 217 6.79 3.82 24.12
C GLN A 217 5.53 3.08 23.63
N ILE A 218 4.37 3.32 24.26
CA ILE A 218 3.09 2.76 23.82
C ILE A 218 2.78 3.23 22.38
N ILE A 219 2.89 4.53 22.13
CA ILE A 219 2.65 5.13 20.80
C ILE A 219 3.56 4.49 19.77
N THR A 220 4.85 4.34 20.07
CA THR A 220 5.83 3.71 19.18
C THR A 220 5.48 2.25 18.90
N ALA A 221 5.09 1.50 19.92
CA ALA A 221 4.72 0.09 19.78
C ALA A 221 3.44 -0.09 18.93
N VAL A 222 2.43 0.76 19.15
CA VAL A 222 1.19 0.73 18.37
C VAL A 222 1.46 1.14 16.92
N SER A 223 2.20 2.23 16.71
CA SER A 223 2.53 2.70 15.36
C SER A 223 3.41 1.74 14.57
N SER A 224 4.11 0.81 15.22
CA SER A 224 4.89 -0.24 14.56
C SER A 224 4.02 -1.33 13.94
N SER A 225 2.76 -1.46 14.34
CA SER A 225 1.79 -2.42 13.80
C SER A 225 0.69 -1.76 12.97
N GLN A 226 0.83 -0.45 12.70
CA GLN A 226 -0.11 0.33 11.90
C GLN A 226 0.64 1.26 10.98
N TYR A 227 0.05 1.58 9.82
CA TYR A 227 0.68 2.43 8.81
C TYR A 227 0.09 3.85 8.77
N GLY A 228 -1.07 4.08 9.40
CA GLY A 228 -1.70 5.38 9.51
C GLY A 228 -1.41 6.10 10.83
N GLY A 229 -2.17 7.17 11.08
CA GLY A 229 -2.00 8.01 12.26
C GLY A 229 -2.50 7.36 13.55
N CYS A 230 -1.76 7.60 14.63
CA CYS A 230 -2.20 7.28 15.99
C CYS A 230 -2.70 8.55 16.66
N THR A 231 -3.91 8.53 17.22
CA THR A 231 -4.47 9.66 17.97
C THR A 231 -4.45 9.37 19.46
N ILE A 232 -4.03 10.33 20.25
CA ILE A 232 -4.06 10.29 21.71
C ILE A 232 -4.75 11.53 22.28
N THR A 233 -5.25 11.37 23.50
CA THR A 233 -5.79 12.48 24.31
C THR A 233 -4.83 12.81 25.45
N LEU A 234 -4.25 14.03 25.44
CA LEU A 234 -3.25 14.43 26.45
C LEU A 234 -3.85 14.51 27.88
N THR A 235 -5.15 14.71 28.02
CA THR A 235 -5.84 14.71 29.32
C THR A 235 -5.66 13.40 30.08
N HIS A 236 -5.36 12.30 29.39
CA HIS A 236 -5.04 11.02 30.03
C HIS A 236 -3.77 11.06 30.89
N LEU A 237 -2.94 12.08 30.72
CA LEU A 237 -1.76 12.33 31.57
C LEU A 237 -2.08 13.16 32.83
N ALA A 238 -3.24 13.80 32.92
CA ALA A 238 -3.61 14.65 34.02
C ALA A 238 -3.57 13.97 35.43
N PRO A 239 -3.98 12.70 35.61
CA PRO A 239 -3.84 12.01 36.90
C PRO A 239 -2.39 11.97 37.41
N PHE A 240 -1.43 11.82 36.50
CA PHE A 240 0.00 11.73 36.86
C PHE A 240 0.61 13.11 37.18
N VAL A 241 0.03 14.19 36.66
CA VAL A 241 0.34 15.56 37.13
C VAL A 241 -0.03 15.71 38.61
N ARG A 242 -1.23 15.24 38.98
CA ARG A 242 -1.70 15.22 40.39
C ARG A 242 -0.83 14.34 41.27
N ASP A 243 -0.49 13.14 40.78
CA ASP A 243 0.36 12.21 41.56
C ASP A 243 1.75 12.78 41.81
N SER A 244 2.36 13.47 40.78
CA SER A 244 3.63 14.17 40.93
C SER A 244 3.53 15.33 41.93
N TYR A 245 2.47 16.15 41.86
CA TYR A 245 2.25 17.22 42.84
C TYR A 245 2.17 16.70 44.26
N ASN A 246 1.34 15.68 44.48
CA ASN A 246 1.18 15.05 45.80
C ASN A 246 2.51 14.46 46.30
N GLY A 247 3.30 13.86 45.41
CA GLY A 247 4.62 13.35 45.72
C GLY A 247 5.60 14.42 46.20
N TYR A 248 5.62 15.57 45.53
CA TYR A 248 6.44 16.72 45.91
C TYR A 248 5.96 17.35 47.22
N LEU A 249 4.64 17.52 47.37
CA LEU A 249 4.07 18.07 48.58
C LEU A 249 4.42 17.20 49.79
N LYS A 250 4.25 15.90 49.66
CA LYS A 250 4.63 14.93 50.72
C LYS A 250 6.12 15.02 51.06
N LYS A 251 7.00 15.07 50.03
CA LYS A 251 8.46 15.20 50.19
C LYS A 251 8.83 16.41 51.07
N TYR A 252 8.18 17.56 50.84
CA TYR A 252 8.48 18.78 51.56
C TYR A 252 7.88 18.79 53.01
N LYS A 253 6.67 18.24 53.19
CA LYS A 253 6.07 18.06 54.49
C LYS A 253 6.88 17.08 55.38
N ASP A 254 7.35 15.97 54.79
CA ASP A 254 8.19 14.98 55.49
C ASP A 254 9.59 15.57 55.84
N ALA A 255 10.04 16.59 55.10
CA ALA A 255 11.26 17.33 55.43
C ALA A 255 11.07 18.41 56.53
N GLY A 256 9.87 18.55 57.09
CA GLY A 256 9.56 19.46 58.19
C GLY A 256 9.25 20.89 57.79
N LEU A 257 8.96 21.16 56.52
CA LEU A 257 8.54 22.47 56.06
C LEU A 257 7.07 22.75 56.39
N ASP A 258 6.73 24.00 56.58
CA ASP A 258 5.35 24.42 56.79
C ASP A 258 4.51 24.20 55.53
N GLU A 259 3.19 24.29 55.69
CA GLU A 259 2.26 23.94 54.59
C GLU A 259 2.38 24.92 53.41
N GLU A 260 2.44 26.21 53.65
CA GLU A 260 2.52 27.24 52.61
C GLU A 260 3.80 27.13 51.79
N LEU A 261 4.94 26.93 52.46
CA LEU A 261 6.23 26.74 51.79
C LEU A 261 6.31 25.43 51.01
N SER A 262 5.73 24.36 51.59
CA SER A 262 5.64 23.04 50.96
C SER A 262 4.83 23.10 49.67
N GLU A 263 3.68 23.76 49.65
CA GLU A 263 2.85 23.94 48.46
C GLU A 263 3.54 24.78 47.38
N LYS A 264 4.19 25.86 47.79
CA LYS A 264 4.95 26.73 46.92
C LYS A 264 6.10 25.98 46.21
N LEU A 265 6.88 25.21 46.95
CA LEU A 265 7.99 24.43 46.42
C LEU A 265 7.49 23.23 45.53
N ALA A 266 6.44 22.57 45.98
CA ALA A 266 5.81 21.49 45.18
C ALA A 266 5.30 22.03 43.83
N THR A 267 4.72 23.24 43.81
CA THR A 267 4.26 23.86 42.58
C THR A 267 5.43 24.24 41.64
N ILE A 268 6.55 24.69 42.21
CA ILE A 268 7.77 25.01 41.40
C ILE A 268 8.33 23.75 40.79
N ASP A 269 8.50 22.66 41.54
CA ASP A 269 9.02 21.38 41.05
C ASP A 269 8.07 20.77 40.01
N LEU A 270 6.75 20.85 40.27
CA LEU A 270 5.75 20.38 39.30
C LEU A 270 5.83 21.13 37.97
N LYS A 271 5.89 22.46 38.00
CA LYS A 271 6.03 23.28 36.77
C LYS A 271 7.26 22.90 35.97
N LYS A 272 8.36 22.60 36.67
CA LYS A 272 9.58 22.14 36.02
C LYS A 272 9.36 20.75 35.40
N GLU A 273 8.80 19.80 36.16
CA GLU A 273 8.53 18.44 35.64
C GLU A 273 7.59 18.46 34.44
N VAL A 274 6.55 19.30 34.45
CA VAL A 274 5.64 19.46 33.31
C VAL A 274 6.40 19.93 32.08
N LYS A 275 7.25 20.95 32.22
CA LYS A 275 8.08 21.45 31.13
C LYS A 275 9.00 20.38 30.56
N ASP A 276 9.70 19.65 31.44
CA ASP A 276 10.63 18.59 31.09
C ASP A 276 9.89 17.41 30.42
N SER A 277 8.68 17.11 30.90
CA SER A 277 7.82 16.06 30.30
C SER A 277 7.34 16.41 28.91
N VAL A 278 6.90 17.66 28.67
CA VAL A 278 6.50 18.14 27.35
C VAL A 278 7.68 18.10 26.38
N GLN A 279 8.86 18.55 26.83
CA GLN A 279 10.07 18.49 26.03
C GLN A 279 10.45 17.05 25.67
N THR A 280 10.41 16.13 26.64
CA THR A 280 10.70 14.72 26.43
C THR A 280 9.70 14.09 25.45
N PHE A 281 8.41 14.38 25.60
CA PHE A 281 7.37 13.91 24.70
C PHE A 281 7.64 14.34 23.26
N ASN A 282 7.82 15.66 23.05
CA ASN A 282 8.08 16.22 21.73
C ASN A 282 9.36 15.66 21.10
N TYR A 283 10.44 15.55 21.90
CA TYR A 283 11.69 14.98 21.43
C TYR A 283 11.50 13.52 20.98
N GLN A 284 10.89 12.69 21.79
CA GLN A 284 10.71 11.27 21.47
C GLN A 284 9.80 11.05 20.26
N ILE A 285 8.67 11.75 20.18
CA ILE A 285 7.75 11.60 19.05
C ILE A 285 8.39 12.03 17.72
N ASN A 286 9.18 13.10 17.74
CA ASN A 286 9.81 13.62 16.52
C ASN A 286 11.11 12.91 16.13
N SER A 287 11.76 12.21 17.05
CA SER A 287 13.05 11.55 16.80
C SER A 287 12.95 10.04 16.67
N MET A 288 11.88 9.42 17.17
CA MET A 288 11.68 7.97 17.06
C MET A 288 11.14 7.61 15.67
N THR A 289 11.70 6.56 15.11
CA THR A 289 11.22 5.91 13.89
C THR A 289 10.83 4.47 14.19
N ASN A 290 9.87 3.95 13.47
CA ASN A 290 9.50 2.55 13.47
C ASN A 290 9.80 1.90 12.10
N THR A 291 9.39 0.66 11.90
CA THR A 291 9.61 -0.06 10.64
C THR A 291 8.91 0.58 9.44
N ASN A 292 7.86 1.37 9.67
CA ASN A 292 7.07 2.04 8.63
C ASN A 292 7.52 3.48 8.39
N GLY A 293 8.53 3.97 9.10
CA GLY A 293 9.05 5.33 8.98
C GLY A 293 8.84 6.16 10.24
N ARG A 294 8.36 7.40 10.10
CA ARG A 294 8.10 8.30 11.23
C ARG A 294 6.78 7.97 11.92
N ILE A 295 6.71 8.27 13.21
CA ILE A 295 5.46 8.16 13.96
C ILE A 295 4.55 9.32 13.55
N LEU A 296 3.39 9.01 12.98
CA LEU A 296 2.34 10.02 12.75
C LEU A 296 1.41 10.05 13.96
N LEU A 297 1.50 11.12 14.72
CA LEU A 297 0.69 11.34 15.90
C LEU A 297 -0.28 12.51 15.68
N ALA A 298 -1.56 12.26 15.85
CA ALA A 298 -2.58 13.29 15.99
C ALA A 298 -2.87 13.52 17.48
N LEU A 299 -2.90 14.78 17.89
CA LEU A 299 -3.25 15.17 19.25
C LEU A 299 -4.69 15.70 19.25
N GLU A 300 -5.57 15.04 19.96
CA GLU A 300 -6.85 15.64 20.33
C GLU A 300 -6.62 16.68 21.42
N SER A 301 -6.76 17.94 21.06
CA SER A 301 -6.78 19.05 22.03
C SER A 301 -8.18 19.25 22.56
N SER A 302 -8.66 18.36 23.41
CA SER A 302 -9.79 18.72 24.26
C SER A 302 -9.23 19.59 25.37
N ASN A 303 -9.46 20.91 25.29
CA ASN A 303 -9.35 21.94 26.34
C ASN A 303 -8.49 21.60 27.57
N ILE A 304 -7.20 21.32 27.38
CA ILE A 304 -6.27 20.96 28.46
C ILE A 304 -5.96 22.15 29.37
N PHE A 305 -6.27 23.36 28.96
CA PHE A 305 -5.96 24.61 29.69
C PHE A 305 -7.15 25.25 30.42
N GLN A 306 -8.26 24.53 30.61
CA GLN A 306 -9.26 24.93 31.59
C GLN A 306 -9.06 24.15 32.91
N CYS A 307 -7.89 24.19 33.51
CA CYS A 307 -7.80 24.12 34.95
C CYS A 307 -8.36 25.47 35.45
N ARG A 308 -9.65 25.50 35.73
CA ARG A 308 -10.24 26.55 36.56
C ARG A 308 -9.53 26.52 37.91
N GLU A 309 -9.13 27.70 38.35
CA GLU A 309 -8.61 28.06 39.66
C GLU A 309 -9.39 27.40 40.80
#